data_955a86ee937bc0290b79d00ae786d1a5
#
_entry.id   955a86ee937bc0290b79d00ae786d1a5
#
_cell.length_a   1.000
_cell.length_b   1.000
_cell.length_c   1.000
_cell.angle_alpha   90.00
_cell.angle_beta   90.00
_cell.angle_gamma   90.00
#
_symmetry.space_group_name_H-M   'P 1'
#
loop_
_entity.id
_entity.type
_entity.pdbx_description
1 polymer ?
#
loop_
_entity_poly.entity_id
_entity_poly.type
_entity_poly.pdbx_seq_one_letter_code
_entity_poly.pdbx_strand_id
1 'polypeptide(L)'
;LTIFGGVKQGPQVEALRGGVDILIATPGRLHDLIGQGFVELDAITHFVLDEADRMLDMGFVADIKRLLPLLPKSRQTLFFSATMPADIVALSKSMLTDPVRVEVTPVSSAVAAIDQRVYFVEKPEKKKLLVSLLREEDKSVLVFSRTKHGADNISRLLSKSGIRSEAIHGNKSQNHRQRVLTDFKSGKIRVMVATDIAARGIDIRELEIVINYDLPDVPETYVHRIGRTGRAGHSGTALTFCTPDERPLMKDIQRLTGKKLNAETYRA
;
A
#
# COMPACT_ATOMS: atom_id res chain seq x y z
N LEU A 1 -2.86 20.05 -8.85
CA LEU A 1 -1.81 19.37 -9.63
C LEU A 1 -1.19 18.24 -8.82
N THR A 2 -0.81 17.13 -9.50
CA THR A 2 -0.06 16.03 -8.88
C THR A 2 1.33 15.96 -9.50
N ILE A 3 2.39 15.91 -8.65
CA ILE A 3 3.78 15.72 -9.06
C ILE A 3 4.39 14.48 -8.39
N PHE A 4 5.06 13.64 -9.17
CA PHE A 4 5.65 12.39 -8.68
C PHE A 4 6.79 11.92 -9.56
N GLY A 5 7.66 11.09 -9.00
CA GLY A 5 8.83 10.54 -9.69
C GLY A 5 8.51 9.41 -10.68
N GLY A 6 9.53 9.00 -11.45
CA GLY A 6 9.44 7.88 -12.38
C GLY A 6 8.75 8.20 -13.72
N VAL A 7 8.37 9.46 -13.94
CA VAL A 7 7.81 9.98 -15.20
C VAL A 7 8.57 11.22 -15.62
N LYS A 8 8.44 11.62 -16.89
CA LYS A 8 9.03 12.87 -17.42
C LYS A 8 8.54 14.07 -16.63
N GLN A 9 9.44 14.98 -16.26
CA GLN A 9 9.08 16.17 -15.49
C GLN A 9 8.48 17.29 -16.34
N GLY A 10 8.77 17.35 -17.65
CA GLY A 10 8.32 18.44 -18.52
C GLY A 10 6.85 18.81 -18.38
N PRO A 11 5.90 17.85 -18.51
CA PRO A 11 4.48 18.16 -18.33
C PRO A 11 4.12 18.66 -16.91
N GLN A 12 4.85 18.20 -15.87
CA GLN A 12 4.63 18.69 -14.50
C GLN A 12 5.13 20.11 -14.32
N VAL A 13 6.31 20.43 -14.88
CA VAL A 13 6.89 21.79 -14.89
C VAL A 13 6.01 22.77 -15.66
N GLU A 14 5.50 22.37 -16.82
CA GLU A 14 4.60 23.19 -17.62
C GLU A 14 3.32 23.54 -16.84
N ALA A 15 2.72 22.53 -16.20
CA ALA A 15 1.54 22.75 -15.37
C ALA A 15 1.82 23.64 -14.14
N LEU A 16 3.00 23.53 -13.51
CA LEU A 16 3.41 24.38 -12.39
C LEU A 16 3.54 25.85 -12.80
N ARG A 17 4.03 26.15 -14.02
CA ARG A 17 4.13 27.52 -14.54
C ARG A 17 2.79 28.22 -14.67
N GLY A 18 1.71 27.48 -14.85
CA GLY A 18 0.34 28.00 -14.91
C GLY A 18 -0.22 28.40 -13.52
N GLY A 19 0.51 28.13 -12.43
CA GLY A 19 0.04 28.31 -11.08
C GLY A 19 -0.88 27.14 -10.65
N VAL A 20 -0.87 26.82 -9.35
CA VAL A 20 -1.70 25.74 -8.81
C VAL A 20 -2.16 26.11 -7.39
N ASP A 21 -3.45 25.92 -7.10
CA ASP A 21 -4.02 26.15 -5.77
C ASP A 21 -3.71 24.99 -4.82
N ILE A 22 -3.69 23.75 -5.34
CA ILE A 22 -3.46 22.53 -4.56
C ILE A 22 -2.37 21.70 -5.26
N LEU A 23 -1.25 21.49 -4.56
CA LEU A 23 -0.16 20.65 -5.01
C LEU A 23 -0.12 19.33 -4.22
N ILE A 24 -0.29 18.20 -4.91
CA ILE A 24 -0.11 16.87 -4.34
C ILE A 24 1.24 16.34 -4.83
N ALA A 25 2.12 15.98 -3.91
CA ALA A 25 3.50 15.66 -4.25
C ALA A 25 4.03 14.42 -3.56
N THR A 26 4.90 13.67 -4.24
CA THR A 26 5.79 12.72 -3.59
C THR A 26 7.09 13.44 -3.18
N PRO A 27 7.68 13.12 -1.99
CA PRO A 27 8.79 13.88 -1.43
C PRO A 27 9.97 14.07 -2.38
N GLY A 28 10.44 12.99 -3.03
CA GLY A 28 11.62 13.06 -3.89
C GLY A 28 11.43 13.98 -5.12
N ARG A 29 10.27 13.92 -5.81
CA ARG A 29 10.00 14.83 -6.94
C ARG A 29 9.78 16.26 -6.49
N LEU A 30 9.18 16.47 -5.32
CA LEU A 30 8.99 17.79 -4.76
C LEU A 30 10.34 18.46 -4.50
N HIS A 31 11.27 17.78 -3.81
CA HIS A 31 12.63 18.28 -3.58
C HIS A 31 13.39 18.57 -4.88
N ASP A 32 13.28 17.69 -5.86
CA ASP A 32 13.90 17.86 -7.17
C ASP A 32 13.41 19.16 -7.85
N LEU A 33 12.10 19.39 -7.87
CA LEU A 33 11.53 20.59 -8.51
C LEU A 33 11.74 21.88 -7.69
N ILE A 34 11.81 21.80 -6.36
CA ILE A 34 12.23 22.93 -5.51
C ILE A 34 13.69 23.29 -5.82
N GLY A 35 14.58 22.29 -5.87
CA GLY A 35 16.00 22.52 -6.17
C GLY A 35 16.25 23.10 -7.56
N GLN A 36 15.34 22.87 -8.51
CA GLN A 36 15.37 23.46 -9.85
C GLN A 36 14.64 24.82 -9.94
N GLY A 37 14.04 25.32 -8.87
CA GLY A 37 13.32 26.60 -8.84
C GLY A 37 11.94 26.57 -9.52
N PHE A 38 11.35 25.39 -9.74
CA PHE A 38 10.00 25.27 -10.32
C PHE A 38 8.87 25.24 -9.28
N VAL A 39 9.21 25.07 -8.00
CA VAL A 39 8.27 25.09 -6.89
C VAL A 39 8.81 25.96 -5.78
N GLU A 40 8.02 26.93 -5.37
CA GLU A 40 8.22 27.78 -4.19
C GLU A 40 7.13 27.45 -3.16
N LEU A 41 7.50 27.39 -1.88
CA LEU A 41 6.58 26.97 -0.81
C LEU A 41 6.29 28.09 0.20
N ASP A 42 6.88 29.27 0.05
CA ASP A 42 6.82 30.40 0.98
C ASP A 42 5.41 31.01 1.11
N ALA A 43 4.54 30.79 0.13
CA ALA A 43 3.16 31.30 0.13
C ALA A 43 2.11 30.26 0.54
N ILE A 44 2.49 29.02 0.88
CA ILE A 44 1.50 28.01 1.26
C ILE A 44 0.89 28.31 2.64
N THR A 45 -0.41 28.10 2.76
CA THR A 45 -1.16 28.30 4.01
C THR A 45 -1.52 26.98 4.69
N HIS A 46 -1.54 25.89 3.94
CA HIS A 46 -1.91 24.56 4.43
C HIS A 46 -0.85 23.55 4.01
N PHE A 47 -0.41 22.75 4.97
CA PHE A 47 0.49 21.62 4.73
C PHE A 47 -0.15 20.33 5.25
N VAL A 48 -0.27 19.35 4.39
CA VAL A 48 -0.84 18.05 4.71
C VAL A 48 0.22 16.97 4.55
N LEU A 49 0.52 16.23 5.62
CA LEU A 49 1.28 14.99 5.55
C LEU A 49 0.32 13.83 5.73
N ASP A 50 0.13 13.06 4.68
CA ASP A 50 -0.72 11.89 4.68
C ASP A 50 0.10 10.60 4.70
N GLU A 51 -0.44 9.54 5.33
CA GLU A 51 0.19 8.24 5.47
C GLU A 51 1.62 8.32 6.04
N ALA A 52 1.79 9.08 7.16
CA ALA A 52 3.12 9.37 7.72
C ALA A 52 3.88 8.11 8.15
N ASP A 53 3.20 7.10 8.71
CA ASP A 53 3.78 5.80 9.05
C ASP A 53 4.38 5.11 7.82
N ARG A 54 3.75 5.27 6.66
CA ARG A 54 4.26 4.73 5.39
C ARG A 54 5.48 5.49 4.88
N MET A 55 5.54 6.80 5.14
CA MET A 55 6.73 7.60 4.83
C MET A 55 7.95 7.10 5.60
N LEU A 56 7.75 6.63 6.84
CA LEU A 56 8.80 6.00 7.66
C LEU A 56 9.27 4.69 6.99
N ASP A 57 8.35 3.78 6.66
CA ASP A 57 8.67 2.50 6.01
C ASP A 57 9.43 2.65 4.69
N MET A 58 9.17 3.72 3.97
CA MET A 58 9.80 4.02 2.68
C MET A 58 11.11 4.82 2.82
N GLY A 59 11.51 5.19 4.04
CA GLY A 59 12.72 5.98 4.31
C GLY A 59 12.59 7.48 3.99
N PHE A 60 11.38 7.99 3.75
CA PHE A 60 11.17 9.40 3.39
C PHE A 60 11.15 10.37 4.56
N VAL A 61 11.34 9.90 5.79
CA VAL A 61 11.38 10.79 6.98
C VAL A 61 12.48 11.86 6.84
N ALA A 62 13.64 11.51 6.29
CA ALA A 62 14.71 12.46 6.04
C ALA A 62 14.31 13.54 5.01
N ASP A 63 13.55 13.14 3.97
CA ASP A 63 13.05 14.06 2.96
C ASP A 63 12.02 15.04 3.57
N ILE A 64 11.11 14.52 4.40
CA ILE A 64 10.15 15.36 5.11
C ILE A 64 10.87 16.35 6.03
N LYS A 65 11.85 15.89 6.82
CA LYS A 65 12.64 16.79 7.69
C LYS A 65 13.37 17.88 6.92
N ARG A 66 13.85 17.60 5.70
CA ARG A 66 14.48 18.62 4.82
C ARG A 66 13.46 19.60 4.23
N LEU A 67 12.19 19.19 4.09
CA LEU A 67 11.12 20.03 3.59
C LEU A 67 10.65 21.04 4.63
N LEU A 68 10.61 20.66 5.91
CA LEU A 68 10.04 21.51 6.98
C LEU A 68 10.62 22.94 7.07
N PRO A 69 11.94 23.15 6.94
CA PRO A 69 12.52 24.50 6.97
C PRO A 69 12.12 25.39 5.79
N LEU A 70 11.63 24.79 4.69
CA LEU A 70 11.20 25.51 3.48
C LEU A 70 9.74 25.96 3.56
N LEU A 71 9.02 25.51 4.59
CA LEU A 71 7.61 25.84 4.77
C LEU A 71 7.44 27.10 5.61
N PRO A 72 6.42 27.94 5.33
CA PRO A 72 6.10 29.10 6.16
C PRO A 72 5.86 28.69 7.61
N LYS A 73 6.29 29.54 8.57
CA LYS A 73 6.03 29.33 10.00
C LYS A 73 4.53 29.43 10.31
N SER A 74 3.86 30.42 9.70
CA SER A 74 2.41 30.60 9.83
C SER A 74 1.69 29.75 8.78
N ARG A 75 1.19 28.58 9.20
CA ARG A 75 0.44 27.66 8.35
C ARG A 75 -0.43 26.77 9.19
N GLN A 76 -1.49 26.23 8.62
CA GLN A 76 -2.18 25.07 9.19
C GLN A 76 -1.45 23.80 8.76
N THR A 77 -1.15 22.93 9.72
CA THR A 77 -0.56 21.62 9.44
C THR A 77 -1.53 20.52 9.82
N LEU A 78 -1.81 19.62 8.88
CA LEU A 78 -2.59 18.41 9.10
C LEU A 78 -1.67 17.19 8.94
N PHE A 79 -1.77 16.28 9.91
CA PHE A 79 -0.95 15.10 9.97
C PHE A 79 -1.83 13.86 10.07
N PHE A 80 -1.76 12.98 9.08
CA PHE A 80 -2.53 11.75 9.03
C PHE A 80 -1.61 10.53 9.07
N SER A 81 -1.95 9.58 9.93
CA SER A 81 -1.24 8.31 10.05
C SER A 81 -2.19 7.23 10.54
N ALA A 82 -2.07 6.02 10.01
CA ALA A 82 -2.86 4.89 10.46
C ALA A 82 -2.31 4.32 11.78
N THR A 83 -0.99 4.41 11.99
CA THR A 83 -0.29 3.96 13.20
C THR A 83 0.61 5.06 13.73
N MET A 84 0.90 5.03 15.04
CA MET A 84 1.70 6.05 15.74
C MET A 84 2.88 5.44 16.48
N PRO A 85 3.84 4.75 15.80
CA PRO A 85 5.07 4.29 16.44
C PRO A 85 5.92 5.47 16.92
N ALA A 86 6.90 5.22 17.77
CA ALA A 86 7.71 6.26 18.42
C ALA A 86 8.31 7.28 17.46
N ASP A 87 8.81 6.84 16.31
CA ASP A 87 9.39 7.72 15.29
C ASP A 87 8.35 8.64 14.64
N ILE A 88 7.12 8.15 14.44
CA ILE A 88 6.01 8.96 13.90
C ILE A 88 5.52 9.95 14.94
N VAL A 89 5.46 9.56 16.21
CA VAL A 89 5.18 10.49 17.31
C VAL A 89 6.26 11.59 17.37
N ALA A 90 7.54 11.24 17.24
CA ALA A 90 8.63 12.22 17.20
C ALA A 90 8.52 13.16 16.00
N LEU A 91 8.20 12.63 14.82
CA LEU A 91 7.96 13.43 13.61
C LEU A 91 6.78 14.39 13.81
N SER A 92 5.65 13.91 14.31
CA SER A 92 4.46 14.75 14.53
C SER A 92 4.76 15.91 15.49
N LYS A 93 5.49 15.67 16.58
CA LYS A 93 5.93 16.71 17.54
C LYS A 93 6.85 17.75 16.91
N SER A 94 7.62 17.40 15.87
CA SER A 94 8.49 18.35 15.18
C SER A 94 7.75 19.25 14.18
N MET A 95 6.50 18.90 13.84
CA MET A 95 5.72 19.56 12.78
C MET A 95 4.49 20.31 13.32
N LEU A 96 3.93 19.85 14.41
CA LEU A 96 2.67 20.32 14.95
C LEU A 96 2.90 21.14 16.21
N THR A 97 2.14 22.23 16.35
CA THR A 97 2.11 23.07 17.54
C THR A 97 0.71 23.01 18.11
N ASP A 98 0.57 22.54 19.34
CA ASP A 98 -0.70 22.38 20.06
C ASP A 98 -1.81 21.73 19.20
N PRO A 99 -1.58 20.51 18.67
CA PRO A 99 -2.52 19.90 17.73
C PRO A 99 -3.78 19.36 18.42
N VAL A 100 -4.91 19.52 17.78
CA VAL A 100 -6.13 18.77 18.11
C VAL A 100 -5.97 17.34 17.59
N ARG A 101 -6.03 16.36 18.49
CA ARG A 101 -5.99 14.95 18.13
C ARG A 101 -7.40 14.43 17.87
N VAL A 102 -7.60 13.89 16.68
CA VAL A 102 -8.83 13.19 16.30
C VAL A 102 -8.46 11.73 16.03
N GLU A 103 -9.10 10.84 16.72
CA GLU A 103 -8.91 9.39 16.57
C GLU A 103 -10.22 8.78 16.07
N VAL A 104 -10.18 8.17 14.90
CA VAL A 104 -11.30 7.38 14.38
C VAL A 104 -11.13 5.93 14.83
N THR A 105 -12.24 5.23 14.98
CA THR A 105 -12.34 3.89 15.56
C THR A 105 -11.20 2.96 15.13
N PRO A 106 -10.66 2.14 16.05
CA PRO A 106 -9.53 1.27 15.77
C PRO A 106 -9.73 0.39 14.55
N VAL A 107 -8.65 0.08 13.89
CA VAL A 107 -8.48 -0.84 12.75
C VAL A 107 -9.29 -2.14 12.87
N SER A 108 -9.56 -2.60 14.10
CA SER A 108 -10.35 -3.80 14.40
C SER A 108 -11.77 -3.79 13.80
N SER A 109 -12.42 -2.63 13.66
CA SER A 109 -13.79 -2.56 13.11
C SER A 109 -13.83 -2.69 11.58
N ALA A 110 -12.89 -2.11 10.86
CA ALA A 110 -12.77 -2.29 9.41
C ALA A 110 -12.35 -3.73 9.05
N VAL A 111 -11.50 -4.34 9.89
CA VAL A 111 -11.05 -5.73 9.78
C VAL A 111 -12.20 -6.72 10.09
N ALA A 112 -13.19 -6.31 10.89
CA ALA A 112 -14.32 -7.18 11.26
C ALA A 112 -15.23 -7.55 10.07
N ALA A 113 -15.35 -6.68 9.08
CA ALA A 113 -16.18 -6.90 7.89
C ALA A 113 -15.52 -7.84 6.85
N ILE A 114 -14.24 -8.21 7.04
CA ILE A 114 -13.50 -9.04 6.10
C ILE A 114 -13.52 -10.49 6.59
N ASP A 115 -13.94 -11.41 5.70
CA ASP A 115 -13.79 -12.86 5.94
C ASP A 115 -12.32 -13.25 5.80
N GLN A 116 -11.70 -13.63 6.91
CA GLN A 116 -10.27 -13.90 6.99
C GLN A 116 -10.03 -15.38 7.23
N ARG A 117 -9.33 -16.01 6.29
CA ARG A 117 -8.99 -17.42 6.34
C ARG A 117 -7.48 -17.63 6.26
N VAL A 118 -6.98 -18.66 6.93
CA VAL A 118 -5.56 -19.04 6.90
C VAL A 118 -5.41 -20.50 6.44
N TYR A 119 -4.52 -20.70 5.48
CA TYR A 119 -4.08 -22.01 5.03
C TYR A 119 -2.70 -22.28 5.61
N PHE A 120 -2.60 -23.29 6.48
CA PHE A 120 -1.30 -23.78 6.95
C PHE A 120 -0.74 -24.73 5.89
N VAL A 121 0.36 -24.36 5.26
CA VAL A 121 0.88 -25.02 4.08
C VAL A 121 2.41 -24.99 4.05
N GLU A 122 3.02 -26.06 3.56
CA GLU A 122 4.46 -26.08 3.33
C GLU A 122 4.86 -25.19 2.15
N LYS A 123 6.04 -24.60 2.24
CA LYS A 123 6.54 -23.63 1.24
C LYS A 123 6.48 -24.13 -0.22
N PRO A 124 6.81 -25.40 -0.54
CA PRO A 124 6.69 -25.92 -1.91
C PRO A 124 5.25 -25.98 -2.42
N GLU A 125 4.29 -26.15 -1.52
CA GLU A 125 2.87 -26.33 -1.87
C GLU A 125 2.12 -25.03 -2.09
N LYS A 126 2.64 -23.88 -1.59
CA LYS A 126 2.01 -22.55 -1.80
C LYS A 126 1.64 -22.30 -3.27
N LYS A 127 2.48 -22.75 -4.21
CA LYS A 127 2.25 -22.55 -5.65
C LYS A 127 1.05 -23.34 -6.16
N LYS A 128 0.93 -24.58 -5.74
CA LYS A 128 -0.21 -25.46 -6.12
C LYS A 128 -1.51 -24.93 -5.54
N LEU A 129 -1.48 -24.58 -4.24
CA LEU A 129 -2.62 -23.98 -3.55
C LEU A 129 -3.10 -22.70 -4.24
N LEU A 130 -2.18 -21.78 -4.57
CA LEU A 130 -2.54 -20.54 -5.25
C LEU A 130 -3.23 -20.79 -6.59
N VAL A 131 -2.70 -21.69 -7.41
CA VAL A 131 -3.28 -22.03 -8.73
C VAL A 131 -4.64 -22.69 -8.56
N SER A 132 -4.81 -23.60 -7.59
CA SER A 132 -6.10 -24.26 -7.30
C SER A 132 -7.16 -23.22 -6.92
N LEU A 133 -6.89 -22.39 -5.92
CA LEU A 133 -7.82 -21.35 -5.47
C LEU A 133 -8.22 -20.38 -6.61
N LEU A 134 -7.26 -19.97 -7.42
CA LEU A 134 -7.52 -19.03 -8.51
C LEU A 134 -8.24 -19.67 -9.71
N ARG A 135 -8.26 -20.98 -9.86
CA ARG A 135 -9.05 -21.67 -10.88
C ARG A 135 -10.53 -21.77 -10.52
N GLU A 136 -10.82 -21.85 -9.24
CA GLU A 136 -12.18 -21.94 -8.70
C GLU A 136 -12.86 -20.57 -8.57
N GLU A 137 -12.07 -19.48 -8.68
CA GLU A 137 -12.55 -18.10 -8.53
C GLU A 137 -12.53 -17.36 -9.86
N ASP A 138 -13.56 -16.58 -10.12
CA ASP A 138 -13.64 -15.64 -11.26
C ASP A 138 -13.44 -14.17 -10.87
N LYS A 139 -13.40 -13.91 -9.58
CA LYS A 139 -13.31 -12.58 -8.96
C LYS A 139 -11.95 -11.90 -9.15
N SER A 140 -11.92 -10.60 -8.93
CA SER A 140 -10.69 -9.82 -8.92
C SER A 140 -9.84 -10.13 -7.69
N VAL A 141 -8.55 -10.44 -7.89
CA VAL A 141 -7.65 -10.87 -6.82
C VAL A 141 -6.38 -10.05 -6.80
N LEU A 142 -6.05 -9.52 -5.63
CA LEU A 142 -4.73 -8.94 -5.34
C LEU A 142 -3.90 -9.90 -4.51
N VAL A 143 -2.78 -10.36 -5.08
CA VAL A 143 -1.84 -11.28 -4.42
C VAL A 143 -0.65 -10.50 -3.90
N PHE A 144 -0.36 -10.61 -2.62
CA PHE A 144 0.82 -10.01 -2.00
C PHE A 144 1.99 -10.98 -1.93
N SER A 145 3.12 -10.56 -2.47
CA SER A 145 4.41 -11.23 -2.32
C SER A 145 5.39 -10.34 -1.57
N ARG A 146 6.21 -10.93 -0.70
CA ARG A 146 7.22 -10.23 0.09
C ARG A 146 8.30 -9.58 -0.78
N THR A 147 8.67 -10.21 -1.90
CA THR A 147 9.78 -9.76 -2.73
C THR A 147 9.38 -9.46 -4.17
N LYS A 148 10.14 -8.57 -4.82
CA LYS A 148 9.98 -8.23 -6.24
C LYS A 148 10.12 -9.46 -7.15
N HIS A 149 11.13 -10.30 -6.89
CA HIS A 149 11.35 -11.55 -7.63
C HIS A 149 10.25 -12.57 -7.37
N GLY A 150 9.74 -12.64 -6.13
CA GLY A 150 8.57 -13.46 -5.77
C GLY A 150 7.36 -13.06 -6.61
N ALA A 151 7.07 -11.77 -6.70
CA ALA A 151 5.95 -11.26 -7.48
C ALA A 151 6.05 -11.63 -8.97
N ASP A 152 7.23 -11.46 -9.58
CA ASP A 152 7.47 -11.88 -10.97
C ASP A 152 7.33 -13.39 -11.16
N ASN A 153 7.82 -14.19 -10.22
CA ASN A 153 7.74 -15.65 -10.27
C ASN A 153 6.30 -16.15 -10.15
N ILE A 154 5.51 -15.55 -9.26
CA ILE A 154 4.09 -15.87 -9.09
C ILE A 154 3.33 -15.50 -10.37
N SER A 155 3.49 -14.30 -10.91
CA SER A 155 2.83 -13.88 -12.13
C SER A 155 3.16 -14.80 -13.31
N ARG A 156 4.44 -15.18 -13.48
CA ARG A 156 4.83 -16.15 -14.52
C ARG A 156 4.21 -17.54 -14.32
N LEU A 157 4.13 -18.02 -13.08
CA LEU A 157 3.47 -19.28 -12.75
C LEU A 157 2.01 -19.25 -13.15
N LEU A 158 1.29 -18.19 -12.77
CA LEU A 158 -0.13 -18.02 -13.05
C LEU A 158 -0.39 -17.96 -14.57
N SER A 159 0.42 -17.20 -15.30
CA SER A 159 0.33 -17.11 -16.77
C SER A 159 0.54 -18.48 -17.44
N LYS A 160 1.53 -19.26 -16.97
CA LYS A 160 1.76 -20.65 -17.44
C LYS A 160 0.59 -21.58 -17.11
N SER A 161 -0.17 -21.27 -16.07
CA SER A 161 -1.36 -22.04 -15.65
C SER A 161 -2.66 -21.56 -16.31
N GLY A 162 -2.57 -20.63 -17.30
CA GLY A 162 -3.72 -20.08 -18.02
C GLY A 162 -4.45 -18.95 -17.28
N ILE A 163 -3.90 -18.45 -16.15
CA ILE A 163 -4.50 -17.39 -15.36
C ILE A 163 -3.86 -16.05 -15.74
N ARG A 164 -4.64 -15.12 -16.30
CA ARG A 164 -4.16 -13.78 -16.67
C ARG A 164 -3.75 -13.00 -15.44
N SER A 165 -2.47 -12.70 -15.34
CA SER A 165 -1.90 -11.98 -14.21
C SER A 165 -0.73 -11.11 -14.61
N GLU A 166 -0.55 -10.00 -13.90
CA GLU A 166 0.60 -9.09 -14.06
C GLU A 166 1.18 -8.75 -12.69
N ALA A 167 2.50 -8.50 -12.67
CA ALA A 167 3.20 -8.13 -11.45
C ALA A 167 3.51 -6.62 -11.41
N ILE A 168 3.32 -5.99 -10.23
CA ILE A 168 3.75 -4.64 -9.94
C ILE A 168 4.70 -4.60 -8.74
N HIS A 169 5.85 -3.96 -8.91
CA HIS A 169 6.84 -3.75 -7.86
C HIS A 169 7.81 -2.64 -8.25
N GLY A 170 8.70 -2.23 -7.33
CA GLY A 170 9.59 -1.09 -7.52
C GLY A 170 10.56 -1.17 -8.71
N ASN A 171 10.83 -2.37 -9.25
CA ASN A 171 11.67 -2.52 -10.46
C ASN A 171 10.88 -2.38 -11.77
N LYS A 172 9.56 -2.25 -11.74
CA LYS A 172 8.75 -1.95 -12.93
C LYS A 172 8.69 -0.45 -13.16
N SER A 173 8.74 -0.03 -14.44
CA SER A 173 8.59 1.38 -14.79
C SER A 173 7.21 1.91 -14.35
N GLN A 174 7.12 3.21 -14.10
CA GLN A 174 5.85 3.83 -13.71
C GLN A 174 4.76 3.64 -14.78
N ASN A 175 5.13 3.73 -16.06
CA ASN A 175 4.20 3.48 -17.17
C ASN A 175 3.66 2.04 -17.15
N HIS A 176 4.52 1.04 -16.88
CA HIS A 176 4.09 -0.35 -16.71
C HIS A 176 3.10 -0.48 -15.55
N ARG A 177 3.42 0.12 -14.39
CA ARG A 177 2.56 0.07 -13.21
C ARG A 177 1.19 0.70 -13.46
N GLN A 178 1.14 1.85 -14.12
CA GLN A 178 -0.12 2.51 -14.49
C GLN A 178 -0.93 1.66 -15.48
N ARG A 179 -0.29 1.08 -16.49
CA ARG A 179 -0.96 0.18 -17.44
C ARG A 179 -1.57 -1.02 -16.72
N VAL A 180 -0.79 -1.72 -15.90
CA VAL A 180 -1.27 -2.90 -15.14
C VAL A 180 -2.45 -2.53 -14.25
N LEU A 181 -2.38 -1.40 -13.57
CA LEU A 181 -3.47 -0.92 -12.73
C LEU A 181 -4.74 -0.62 -13.54
N THR A 182 -4.60 0.01 -14.71
CA THR A 182 -5.71 0.26 -15.63
C THR A 182 -6.31 -1.05 -16.14
N ASP A 183 -5.48 -1.99 -16.59
CA ASP A 183 -5.91 -3.30 -17.08
C ASP A 183 -6.59 -4.14 -15.96
N PHE A 184 -6.16 -4.00 -14.71
CA PHE A 184 -6.79 -4.65 -13.56
C PHE A 184 -8.15 -4.01 -13.23
N LYS A 185 -8.22 -2.68 -13.16
CA LYS A 185 -9.48 -1.94 -12.90
C LYS A 185 -10.54 -2.17 -13.97
N SER A 186 -10.14 -2.39 -15.22
CA SER A 186 -11.06 -2.69 -16.33
C SER A 186 -11.42 -4.18 -16.45
N GLY A 187 -10.91 -5.05 -15.58
CA GLY A 187 -11.13 -6.49 -15.64
C GLY A 187 -10.37 -7.22 -16.76
N LYS A 188 -9.52 -6.52 -17.51
CA LYS A 188 -8.70 -7.11 -18.58
C LYS A 188 -7.68 -8.11 -18.02
N ILE A 189 -7.14 -7.85 -16.85
CA ILE A 189 -6.42 -8.82 -16.03
C ILE A 189 -7.19 -9.03 -14.71
N ARG A 190 -7.34 -10.27 -14.31
CA ARG A 190 -8.09 -10.65 -13.11
C ARG A 190 -7.23 -10.70 -11.86
N VAL A 191 -5.97 -11.04 -12.01
CA VAL A 191 -5.04 -11.21 -10.88
C VAL A 191 -3.89 -10.22 -10.99
N MET A 192 -3.73 -9.39 -9.98
CA MET A 192 -2.57 -8.52 -9.84
C MET A 192 -1.68 -9.02 -8.71
N VAL A 193 -0.39 -9.21 -8.98
CA VAL A 193 0.60 -9.62 -7.98
C VAL A 193 1.43 -8.41 -7.59
N ALA A 194 1.51 -8.09 -6.31
CA ALA A 194 2.15 -6.86 -5.85
C ALA A 194 3.06 -7.08 -4.63
N THR A 195 4.08 -6.23 -4.50
CA THR A 195 4.76 -6.02 -3.23
C THR A 195 4.07 -4.91 -2.43
N ASP A 196 4.25 -4.88 -1.12
CA ASP A 196 3.62 -3.88 -0.23
C ASP A 196 3.81 -2.45 -0.73
N ILE A 197 5.05 -2.07 -1.02
CA ILE A 197 5.38 -0.73 -1.49
C ILE A 197 4.63 -0.38 -2.79
N ALA A 198 4.51 -1.33 -3.70
CA ALA A 198 3.86 -1.09 -4.99
C ALA A 198 2.32 -1.09 -4.91
N ALA A 199 1.74 -1.83 -3.98
CA ALA A 199 0.30 -1.87 -3.75
C ALA A 199 -0.21 -0.71 -2.88
N ARG A 200 0.70 0.01 -2.23
CA ARG A 200 0.36 1.18 -1.41
C ARG A 200 -0.20 2.30 -2.29
N GLY A 201 -1.24 2.97 -1.80
CA GLY A 201 -1.91 4.06 -2.54
C GLY A 201 -2.74 3.60 -3.74
N ILE A 202 -2.77 2.30 -4.03
CA ILE A 202 -3.67 1.79 -5.07
C ILE A 202 -5.10 1.84 -4.54
N ASP A 203 -5.90 2.73 -5.12
CA ASP A 203 -7.35 2.72 -4.95
C ASP A 203 -7.94 1.74 -5.96
N ILE A 204 -8.34 0.58 -5.49
CA ILE A 204 -9.12 -0.39 -6.25
C ILE A 204 -10.47 -0.46 -5.55
N ARG A 205 -11.48 0.05 -6.23
CA ARG A 205 -12.86 -0.11 -5.80
C ARG A 205 -13.27 -1.55 -6.09
N GLU A 206 -14.08 -2.11 -5.19
CA GLU A 206 -14.66 -3.44 -5.38
C GLU A 206 -13.64 -4.59 -5.51
N LEU A 207 -12.46 -4.47 -4.89
CA LEU A 207 -11.55 -5.59 -4.78
C LEU A 207 -12.18 -6.66 -3.87
N GLU A 208 -12.43 -7.83 -4.43
CA GLU A 208 -13.18 -8.89 -3.74
C GLU A 208 -12.27 -9.76 -2.89
N ILE A 209 -11.08 -10.10 -3.39
CA ILE A 209 -10.17 -11.03 -2.72
C ILE A 209 -8.76 -10.46 -2.60
N VAL A 210 -8.22 -10.57 -1.40
CA VAL A 210 -6.79 -10.36 -1.11
C VAL A 210 -6.17 -11.69 -0.73
N ILE A 211 -5.04 -12.03 -1.34
CA ILE A 211 -4.25 -13.21 -0.96
C ILE A 211 -2.89 -12.77 -0.43
N ASN A 212 -2.61 -13.05 0.83
CA ASN A 212 -1.25 -12.96 1.38
C ASN A 212 -0.50 -14.26 1.06
N TYR A 213 0.14 -14.31 -0.11
CA TYR A 213 0.98 -15.45 -0.51
C TYR A 213 2.19 -15.60 0.42
N ASP A 214 2.78 -14.49 0.80
CA ASP A 214 3.76 -14.39 1.89
C ASP A 214 3.19 -13.49 2.98
N LEU A 215 3.38 -13.84 4.25
CA LEU A 215 3.09 -12.95 5.35
C LEU A 215 3.97 -11.70 5.28
N PRO A 216 3.48 -10.53 5.68
CA PRO A 216 4.30 -9.33 5.79
C PRO A 216 5.30 -9.47 6.94
N ASP A 217 6.36 -8.67 6.94
CA ASP A 217 7.38 -8.72 8.00
C ASP A 217 6.88 -8.13 9.34
N VAL A 218 5.86 -7.26 9.29
CA VAL A 218 5.23 -6.65 10.49
C VAL A 218 3.71 -6.80 10.45
N PRO A 219 3.07 -7.01 11.63
CA PRO A 219 1.63 -7.27 11.73
C PRO A 219 0.75 -6.13 11.17
N GLU A 220 1.15 -4.87 11.34
CA GLU A 220 0.40 -3.71 10.86
C GLU A 220 0.23 -3.72 9.33
N THR A 221 1.25 -4.20 8.61
CA THR A 221 1.19 -4.32 7.15
C THR A 221 0.12 -5.33 6.72
N TYR A 222 -0.14 -6.37 7.50
CA TYR A 222 -1.24 -7.31 7.24
C TYR A 222 -2.58 -6.58 7.15
N VAL A 223 -2.84 -5.70 8.09
CA VAL A 223 -4.07 -4.92 8.13
C VAL A 223 -4.19 -4.00 6.91
N HIS A 224 -3.10 -3.34 6.53
CA HIS A 224 -3.06 -2.49 5.33
C HIS A 224 -3.30 -3.28 4.04
N ARG A 225 -2.86 -4.56 3.98
CA ARG A 225 -3.10 -5.44 2.84
C ARG A 225 -4.56 -5.85 2.75
N ILE A 226 -5.12 -6.40 3.83
CA ILE A 226 -6.51 -6.87 3.82
C ILE A 226 -7.50 -5.70 3.67
N GLY A 227 -7.17 -4.52 4.19
CA GLY A 227 -7.94 -3.30 3.97
C GLY A 227 -7.97 -2.81 2.50
N ARG A 228 -7.44 -3.57 1.53
CA ARG A 228 -7.69 -3.35 0.10
C ARG A 228 -9.02 -3.94 -0.34
N THR A 229 -9.59 -4.87 0.40
CA THR A 229 -10.95 -5.41 0.20
C THR A 229 -11.89 -4.97 1.33
N GLY A 230 -13.16 -5.25 1.23
CA GLY A 230 -14.16 -4.94 2.28
C GLY A 230 -14.40 -3.45 2.48
N ARG A 231 -14.28 -2.63 1.42
CA ARG A 231 -14.48 -1.17 1.49
C ARG A 231 -15.89 -0.76 1.12
N ALA A 232 -16.31 0.41 1.61
CA ALA A 232 -17.59 1.05 1.30
C ALA A 232 -18.82 0.17 1.55
N GLY A 233 -18.79 -0.68 2.60
CA GLY A 233 -19.92 -1.54 2.97
C GLY A 233 -19.98 -2.87 2.18
N HIS A 234 -19.05 -3.14 1.27
CA HIS A 234 -18.96 -4.43 0.59
C HIS A 234 -18.22 -5.46 1.45
N SER A 235 -18.65 -6.72 1.38
CA SER A 235 -17.91 -7.84 1.98
C SER A 235 -16.62 -8.11 1.20
N GLY A 236 -15.57 -8.51 1.90
CA GLY A 236 -14.28 -8.88 1.29
C GLY A 236 -13.75 -10.18 1.87
N THR A 237 -12.88 -10.84 1.11
CA THR A 237 -12.21 -12.07 1.56
C THR A 237 -10.70 -11.88 1.58
N ALA A 238 -10.07 -12.29 2.66
CA ALA A 238 -8.62 -12.30 2.82
C ALA A 238 -8.14 -13.74 3.07
N LEU A 239 -7.38 -14.28 2.13
CA LEU A 239 -6.78 -15.60 2.23
C LEU A 239 -5.30 -15.45 2.58
N THR A 240 -4.81 -16.21 3.54
CA THR A 240 -3.43 -16.09 4.01
C THR A 240 -2.74 -17.45 4.01
N PHE A 241 -1.59 -17.54 3.36
CA PHE A 241 -0.75 -18.73 3.40
C PHE A 241 0.30 -18.57 4.49
N CYS A 242 0.33 -19.51 5.41
CA CYS A 242 1.20 -19.51 6.57
C CYS A 242 2.04 -20.77 6.59
N THR A 243 3.34 -20.63 6.44
CA THR A 243 4.29 -21.74 6.58
C THR A 243 4.61 -22.00 8.07
N PRO A 244 5.15 -23.17 8.42
CA PRO A 244 5.50 -23.47 9.82
C PRO A 244 6.39 -22.43 10.50
N ASP A 245 7.35 -21.88 9.76
CA ASP A 245 8.28 -20.83 10.22
C ASP A 245 7.59 -19.46 10.40
N GLU A 246 6.46 -19.21 9.72
CA GLU A 246 5.68 -17.97 9.81
C GLU A 246 4.62 -17.99 10.95
N ARG A 247 4.44 -19.10 11.65
CA ARG A 247 3.43 -19.22 12.73
C ARG A 247 3.59 -18.21 13.88
N PRO A 248 4.80 -17.85 14.33
CA PRO A 248 4.95 -16.81 15.36
C PRO A 248 4.36 -15.46 14.89
N LEU A 249 4.68 -15.04 13.68
CA LEU A 249 4.17 -13.80 13.10
C LEU A 249 2.65 -13.84 12.92
N MET A 250 2.08 -14.99 12.56
CA MET A 250 0.63 -15.19 12.50
C MET A 250 -0.03 -14.97 13.88
N LYS A 251 0.60 -15.41 14.97
CA LYS A 251 0.09 -15.15 16.33
C LYS A 251 0.08 -13.66 16.65
N ASP A 252 1.11 -12.92 16.24
CA ASP A 252 1.19 -11.49 16.47
C ASP A 252 0.13 -10.73 15.65
N ILE A 253 -0.13 -11.15 14.41
CA ILE A 253 -1.23 -10.64 13.57
C ILE A 253 -2.58 -10.87 14.26
N GLN A 254 -2.84 -12.08 14.77
CA GLN A 254 -4.09 -12.39 15.46
C GLN A 254 -4.24 -11.57 16.77
N ARG A 255 -3.15 -11.31 17.48
CA ARG A 255 -3.14 -10.44 18.67
C ARG A 255 -3.45 -9.00 18.31
N LEU A 256 -2.86 -8.46 17.22
CA LEU A 256 -3.10 -7.10 16.75
C LEU A 256 -4.54 -6.90 16.28
N THR A 257 -5.07 -7.86 15.52
CA THR A 257 -6.43 -7.78 14.96
C THR A 257 -7.52 -8.15 15.96
N GLY A 258 -7.17 -8.74 17.11
CA GLY A 258 -8.11 -9.27 18.09
C GLY A 258 -8.97 -10.43 17.55
N LYS A 259 -8.62 -10.98 16.38
CA LYS A 259 -9.43 -11.99 15.68
C LYS A 259 -8.62 -13.27 15.43
N LYS A 260 -9.17 -14.40 15.81
CA LYS A 260 -8.64 -15.71 15.40
C LYS A 260 -9.08 -15.98 13.96
N LEU A 261 -8.13 -16.24 13.08
CA LEU A 261 -8.43 -16.55 11.68
C LEU A 261 -8.98 -17.95 11.54
N ASN A 262 -9.93 -18.14 10.63
CA ASN A 262 -10.48 -19.45 10.31
C ASN A 262 -9.41 -20.29 9.59
N ALA A 263 -9.04 -21.41 10.19
CA ALA A 263 -8.08 -22.33 9.60
C ALA A 263 -8.76 -23.19 8.51
N GLU A 264 -8.23 -23.16 7.30
CA GLU A 264 -8.66 -23.98 6.19
C GLU A 264 -7.65 -25.10 5.93
N THR A 265 -8.15 -26.25 5.52
CA THR A 265 -7.29 -27.38 5.17
C THR A 265 -7.16 -27.47 3.66
N TYR A 266 -5.94 -27.35 3.15
CA TYR A 266 -5.64 -27.67 1.76
C TYR A 266 -5.36 -29.17 1.63
N ARG A 267 -6.19 -29.86 0.89
CA ARG A 267 -5.93 -31.24 0.45
C ARG A 267 -5.39 -31.17 -0.98
N ALA A 268 -4.09 -31.53 -1.14
CA ALA A 268 -3.39 -31.53 -2.42
C ALA A 268 -3.97 -32.55 -3.40
#